data_be552200cc9db75fd99b9c0d6864c6f0
#
_entry.id   be552200cc9db75fd99b9c0d6864c6f0
#
_cell.length_a   1.000
_cell.length_b   1.000
_cell.length_c   1.000
_cell.angle_alpha   90.00
_cell.angle_beta   90.00
_cell.angle_gamma   90.00
#
_symmetry.space_group_name_H-M   'P 1'
#
loop_
_entity.id
_entity.type
_entity.pdbx_description
1 polymer ?
#
loop_
_entity_poly.entity_id
_entity_poly.type
_entity_poly.pdbx_seq_one_letter_code
_entity_poly.pdbx_strand_id
1 'polypeptide(L)'
;MSQSEQKLVAGVDSSTQSVKLVIRNAVTGELVRSGRANHPDGTEVNPALWAAALDEAIEAAGGISDVSAIAIGGQQHGMVALDSDGAIIRDALLWNDTRSAQAAKDLNQELGGDAETARKVGSVLVASFTASKLRWLADHEPDNATRVAAVALPHDWLSWQLQGGKDFEKLFTDRSDASGTGYFDPTTSHYRYEILNLALKHDSEIYLPRIVAPAAFGGTTLDGIPIAAGAGDNAGAALGLNAQPGDVIVSLGTSGTAFSVSNTPTHDAAGLVAGFADATGRYLPLVCTLNAARILDAAGKILGKNHDEVAELALSASAGANGLTLLPYFEGERTPNRPDATGVFAGMNLNNSNPADIARAMIEGMLCGLVDAVGALVSQGVAVNRILLIGGAAKNPAVAQIASALFGREVLIPPAGEYVADGAARQAAWALSENTEAPIWNFGEVQRVNAKATPAVFAKYQELRDRTTDWN
;
A
#
# COMPACT_ATOMS: atom_id res chain seq x y z
N MET A 1 24.70 35.75 -11.47
CA MET A 1 24.21 34.35 -11.37
C MET A 1 22.79 34.35 -11.92
N SER A 2 22.56 33.79 -13.10
CA SER A 2 21.22 33.70 -13.68
C SER A 2 20.39 32.83 -12.71
N GLN A 3 19.21 33.32 -12.31
CA GLN A 3 18.19 32.47 -11.72
C GLN A 3 17.89 31.37 -12.77
N SER A 4 18.47 30.18 -12.61
CA SER A 4 17.98 29.02 -13.33
C SER A 4 16.50 28.93 -12.95
N GLU A 5 15.60 28.98 -13.94
CA GLU A 5 14.17 28.79 -13.75
C GLU A 5 13.96 27.60 -12.82
N GLN A 6 13.34 27.85 -11.68
CA GLN A 6 13.11 26.85 -10.64
C GLN A 6 12.06 25.87 -11.17
N LYS A 7 12.51 24.75 -11.72
CA LYS A 7 11.59 23.71 -12.22
C LYS A 7 10.76 23.15 -11.08
N LEU A 8 9.45 23.23 -11.19
CA LEU A 8 8.50 22.63 -10.25
C LEU A 8 7.97 21.32 -10.80
N VAL A 9 7.70 20.38 -9.90
CA VAL A 9 7.07 19.10 -10.23
C VAL A 9 5.89 18.85 -9.29
N ALA A 10 4.84 18.24 -9.84
CA ALA A 10 3.67 17.84 -9.09
C ALA A 10 3.67 16.32 -8.83
N GLY A 11 3.33 15.94 -7.62
CA GLY A 11 3.06 14.56 -7.26
C GLY A 11 1.68 14.44 -6.63
N VAL A 12 0.93 13.44 -7.08
CA VAL A 12 -0.42 13.14 -6.61
C VAL A 12 -0.40 11.83 -5.83
N ASP A 13 -1.13 11.78 -4.73
CA ASP A 13 -1.55 10.58 -4.00
C ASP A 13 -3.07 10.46 -4.10
N SER A 14 -3.57 9.55 -4.92
CA SER A 14 -5.00 9.20 -4.98
C SER A 14 -5.26 7.96 -4.13
N SER A 15 -5.34 8.16 -2.82
CA SER A 15 -5.62 7.12 -1.83
C SER A 15 -7.12 6.80 -1.75
N THR A 16 -7.51 5.86 -0.88
CA THR A 16 -8.92 5.44 -0.73
C THR A 16 -9.82 6.57 -0.25
N GLN A 17 -9.35 7.42 0.69
CA GLN A 17 -10.19 8.42 1.37
C GLN A 17 -10.01 9.85 0.83
N SER A 18 -8.94 10.11 0.08
CA SER A 18 -8.63 11.46 -0.40
C SER A 18 -7.62 11.44 -1.52
N VAL A 19 -7.62 12.50 -2.31
CA VAL A 19 -6.50 12.86 -3.17
C VAL A 19 -5.69 13.98 -2.51
N LYS A 20 -4.37 13.89 -2.61
CA LYS A 20 -3.42 14.91 -2.14
C LYS A 20 -2.47 15.23 -3.28
N LEU A 21 -2.22 16.49 -3.45
CA LEU A 21 -1.27 17.03 -4.42
C LEU A 21 -0.17 17.78 -3.67
N VAL A 22 1.08 17.51 -4.01
CA VAL A 22 2.23 18.29 -3.58
C VAL A 22 2.94 18.87 -4.80
N ILE A 23 3.35 20.15 -4.70
CA ILE A 23 4.19 20.78 -5.73
C ILE A 23 5.52 21.10 -5.08
N ARG A 24 6.58 20.52 -5.65
CA ARG A 24 7.93 20.58 -5.12
C ARG A 24 8.94 21.16 -6.11
N ASN A 25 10.00 21.73 -5.59
CA ASN A 25 11.18 22.03 -6.39
C ASN A 25 11.82 20.72 -6.88
N ALA A 26 12.00 20.56 -8.19
CA ALA A 26 12.53 19.34 -8.80
C ALA A 26 13.95 18.97 -8.35
N VAL A 27 14.76 19.96 -7.94
CA VAL A 27 16.16 19.76 -7.55
C VAL A 27 16.29 19.52 -6.04
N THR A 28 15.68 20.41 -5.23
CA THR A 28 15.86 20.39 -3.77
C THR A 28 14.84 19.53 -3.04
N GLY A 29 13.68 19.24 -3.66
CA GLY A 29 12.55 18.59 -3.02
C GLY A 29 11.77 19.51 -2.07
N GLU A 30 12.08 20.78 -1.99
CA GLU A 30 11.37 21.74 -1.14
C GLU A 30 9.89 21.81 -1.52
N LEU A 31 9.00 21.71 -0.52
CA LEU A 31 7.57 21.86 -0.72
C LEU A 31 7.23 23.34 -0.98
N VAL A 32 6.65 23.62 -2.13
CA VAL A 32 6.24 24.96 -2.52
C VAL A 32 4.78 25.21 -2.15
N ARG A 33 3.91 24.27 -2.46
CA ARG A 33 2.47 24.32 -2.15
C ARG A 33 1.84 22.95 -2.25
N SER A 34 0.64 22.80 -1.71
CA SER A 34 -0.10 21.54 -1.74
C SER A 34 -1.61 21.79 -1.77
N GLY A 35 -2.34 20.80 -2.20
CA GLY A 35 -3.81 20.77 -2.18
C GLY A 35 -4.34 19.42 -1.78
N ARG A 36 -5.59 19.36 -1.35
CA ARG A 36 -6.26 18.13 -0.94
C ARG A 36 -7.76 18.22 -1.20
N ALA A 37 -8.35 17.08 -1.59
CA ALA A 37 -9.80 16.88 -1.61
C ALA A 37 -10.15 15.48 -1.10
N ASN A 38 -11.38 15.29 -0.62
CA ASN A 38 -11.81 14.00 -0.09
C ASN A 38 -12.41 13.13 -1.20
N HIS A 39 -12.24 11.82 -1.07
CA HIS A 39 -12.99 10.83 -1.84
C HIS A 39 -14.23 10.38 -1.05
N PRO A 40 -15.27 9.88 -1.74
CA PRO A 40 -16.39 9.22 -1.07
C PRO A 40 -15.94 8.00 -0.27
N ASP A 41 -16.62 7.75 0.85
CA ASP A 41 -16.45 6.50 1.59
C ASP A 41 -17.06 5.32 0.82
N GLY A 42 -16.49 4.12 1.00
CA GLY A 42 -17.03 2.89 0.46
C GLY A 42 -15.97 1.92 -0.05
N THR A 43 -16.45 0.82 -0.62
CA THR A 43 -15.62 -0.19 -1.29
C THR A 43 -15.85 -0.23 -2.80
N GLU A 44 -16.76 0.61 -3.28
CA GLU A 44 -17.17 0.77 -4.68
C GLU A 44 -17.41 2.26 -4.95
N VAL A 45 -16.73 2.83 -5.93
CA VAL A 45 -16.73 4.28 -6.19
C VAL A 45 -16.74 4.54 -7.69
N ASN A 46 -17.54 5.51 -8.12
CA ASN A 46 -17.50 5.98 -9.51
C ASN A 46 -16.15 6.69 -9.78
N PRO A 47 -15.34 6.23 -10.74
CA PRO A 47 -14.03 6.84 -11.01
C PRO A 47 -14.10 8.34 -11.35
N ALA A 48 -15.19 8.83 -11.91
CA ALA A 48 -15.37 10.26 -12.20
C ALA A 48 -15.26 11.15 -10.95
N LEU A 49 -15.57 10.61 -9.76
CA LEU A 49 -15.41 11.32 -8.49
C LEU A 49 -13.94 11.49 -8.09
N TRP A 50 -13.06 10.58 -8.53
CA TRP A 50 -11.62 10.74 -8.33
C TRP A 50 -11.05 11.87 -9.20
N ALA A 51 -11.53 11.98 -10.46
CA ALA A 51 -11.11 13.08 -11.34
C ALA A 51 -11.58 14.42 -10.78
N ALA A 52 -12.85 14.51 -10.34
CA ALA A 52 -13.37 15.73 -9.73
C ALA A 52 -12.58 16.13 -8.46
N ALA A 53 -12.26 15.15 -7.61
CA ALA A 53 -11.43 15.41 -6.43
C ALA A 53 -9.99 15.82 -6.80
N LEU A 54 -9.42 15.27 -7.87
CA LEU A 54 -8.11 15.71 -8.36
C LEU A 54 -8.14 17.17 -8.84
N ASP A 55 -9.20 17.57 -9.57
CA ASP A 55 -9.40 18.96 -10.01
C ASP A 55 -9.52 19.90 -8.81
N GLU A 56 -10.29 19.52 -7.78
CA GLU A 56 -10.39 20.27 -6.51
C GLU A 56 -9.03 20.41 -5.82
N ALA A 57 -8.23 19.34 -5.75
CA ALA A 57 -6.92 19.37 -5.13
C ALA A 57 -5.93 20.25 -5.92
N ILE A 58 -6.01 20.25 -7.25
CA ILE A 58 -5.24 21.13 -8.14
C ILE A 58 -5.63 22.59 -7.91
N GLU A 59 -6.92 22.90 -7.83
CA GLU A 59 -7.41 24.24 -7.54
C GLU A 59 -6.94 24.72 -6.14
N ALA A 60 -7.10 23.86 -5.13
CA ALA A 60 -6.65 24.15 -3.75
C ALA A 60 -5.14 24.42 -3.65
N ALA A 61 -4.34 23.81 -4.54
CA ALA A 61 -2.90 24.08 -4.66
C ALA A 61 -2.57 25.37 -5.46
N GLY A 62 -3.55 26.07 -6.02
CA GLY A 62 -3.36 27.25 -6.87
C GLY A 62 -3.02 26.91 -8.33
N GLY A 63 -3.39 25.70 -8.80
CA GLY A 63 -3.16 25.25 -10.16
C GLY A 63 -1.81 24.58 -10.38
N ILE A 64 -1.60 24.06 -11.60
CA ILE A 64 -0.37 23.35 -12.02
C ILE A 64 0.26 23.92 -13.31
N SER A 65 -0.18 25.09 -13.80
CA SER A 65 0.26 25.64 -15.09
C SER A 65 1.76 26.00 -15.13
N ASP A 66 2.41 26.16 -13.99
CA ASP A 66 3.84 26.44 -13.82
C ASP A 66 4.68 25.17 -13.54
N VAL A 67 4.05 23.99 -13.58
CA VAL A 67 4.70 22.72 -13.30
C VAL A 67 5.34 22.14 -14.56
N SER A 68 6.57 21.65 -14.45
CA SER A 68 7.35 21.07 -15.57
C SER A 68 7.02 19.61 -15.83
N ALA A 69 6.50 18.87 -14.83
CA ALA A 69 6.01 17.50 -14.96
C ALA A 69 5.13 17.13 -13.78
N ILE A 70 4.24 16.14 -13.99
CA ILE A 70 3.36 15.58 -12.97
C ILE A 70 3.48 14.04 -12.96
N ALA A 71 3.29 13.42 -11.79
CA ALA A 71 3.07 11.98 -11.70
C ALA A 71 1.96 11.67 -10.69
N ILE A 72 1.26 10.55 -10.89
CA ILE A 72 0.18 10.10 -10.02
C ILE A 72 0.60 8.80 -9.32
N GLY A 73 0.54 8.81 -7.98
CA GLY A 73 0.50 7.60 -7.16
C GLY A 73 -0.95 7.30 -6.81
N GLY A 74 -1.32 6.03 -6.75
CA GLY A 74 -2.71 5.66 -6.49
C GLY A 74 -2.86 4.35 -5.72
N GLN A 75 -4.03 4.19 -5.09
CA GLN A 75 -4.41 2.93 -4.48
C GLN A 75 -4.37 1.80 -5.51
N GLN A 76 -3.77 0.67 -5.15
CA GLN A 76 -3.65 -0.49 -6.04
C GLN A 76 -4.98 -1.24 -6.21
N HIS A 77 -5.04 -2.10 -7.22
CA HIS A 77 -6.07 -3.13 -7.45
C HIS A 77 -7.45 -2.62 -7.88
N GLY A 78 -7.75 -1.34 -7.79
CA GLY A 78 -9.06 -0.80 -8.16
C GLY A 78 -9.41 -1.15 -9.61
N MET A 79 -10.59 -1.78 -9.83
CA MET A 79 -10.99 -2.21 -11.16
C MET A 79 -11.79 -1.13 -11.87
N VAL A 80 -11.18 -0.42 -12.82
CA VAL A 80 -11.88 0.47 -13.74
C VAL A 80 -12.09 -0.27 -15.06
N ALA A 81 -13.33 -0.71 -15.31
CA ALA A 81 -13.72 -1.39 -16.54
C ALA A 81 -14.36 -0.38 -17.51
N LEU A 82 -13.82 -0.31 -18.74
CA LEU A 82 -14.23 0.62 -19.78
C LEU A 82 -14.78 -0.13 -20.98
N ASP A 83 -15.82 0.42 -21.60
CA ASP A 83 -16.36 -0.07 -22.88
C ASP A 83 -15.58 0.49 -24.08
N SER A 84 -15.97 0.10 -25.29
CA SER A 84 -15.27 0.49 -26.55
C SER A 84 -15.25 2.01 -26.78
N ASP A 85 -16.13 2.76 -26.19
CA ASP A 85 -16.18 4.22 -26.28
C ASP A 85 -15.37 4.90 -25.18
N GLY A 86 -14.77 4.13 -24.26
CA GLY A 86 -14.05 4.61 -23.08
C GLY A 86 -14.97 5.03 -21.93
N ALA A 87 -16.25 4.67 -21.99
CA ALA A 87 -17.17 4.94 -20.90
C ALA A 87 -17.03 3.92 -19.77
N ILE A 88 -17.19 4.38 -18.53
CA ILE A 88 -17.17 3.54 -17.33
C ILE A 88 -18.37 2.60 -17.37
N ILE A 89 -18.12 1.28 -17.35
CA ILE A 89 -19.18 0.25 -17.39
C ILE A 89 -19.94 0.18 -16.07
N ARG A 90 -19.22 0.34 -14.98
CA ARG A 90 -19.76 0.32 -13.62
C ARG A 90 -18.80 1.03 -12.66
N ASP A 91 -19.27 1.33 -11.44
CA ASP A 91 -18.43 1.86 -10.38
C ASP A 91 -17.27 0.89 -10.08
N ALA A 92 -16.09 1.45 -9.84
CA ALA A 92 -14.87 0.67 -9.60
C ALA A 92 -14.91 -0.04 -8.24
N LEU A 93 -14.62 -1.34 -8.24
CA LEU A 93 -14.43 -2.11 -7.01
C LEU A 93 -13.03 -1.83 -6.47
N LEU A 94 -12.93 -1.36 -5.22
CA LEU A 94 -11.69 -0.99 -4.58
C LEU A 94 -10.94 -2.21 -3.99
N TRP A 95 -9.72 -1.97 -3.52
CA TRP A 95 -8.88 -3.00 -2.92
C TRP A 95 -9.48 -3.65 -1.65
N ASN A 96 -10.30 -2.90 -0.91
CA ASN A 96 -10.97 -3.33 0.31
C ASN A 96 -12.35 -3.98 0.09
N ASP A 97 -12.77 -4.15 -1.18
CA ASP A 97 -13.99 -4.89 -1.51
C ASP A 97 -13.73 -6.40 -1.45
N THR A 98 -14.56 -7.12 -0.70
CA THR A 98 -14.37 -8.56 -0.44
C THR A 98 -15.28 -9.46 -1.25
N ARG A 99 -16.20 -8.90 -2.07
CA ARG A 99 -17.19 -9.69 -2.83
C ARG A 99 -16.57 -10.70 -3.80
N SER A 100 -15.37 -10.46 -4.29
CA SER A 100 -14.62 -11.32 -5.20
C SER A 100 -13.78 -12.41 -4.49
N ALA A 101 -14.00 -12.66 -3.19
CA ALA A 101 -13.22 -13.66 -2.45
C ALA A 101 -13.37 -15.10 -3.00
N GLN A 102 -14.59 -15.49 -3.43
CA GLN A 102 -14.80 -16.81 -4.05
C GLN A 102 -14.16 -16.86 -5.44
N ALA A 103 -14.31 -15.81 -6.24
CA ALA A 103 -13.69 -15.69 -7.56
C ALA A 103 -12.14 -15.83 -7.50
N ALA A 104 -11.51 -15.29 -6.45
CA ALA A 104 -10.08 -15.47 -6.22
C ALA A 104 -9.70 -16.93 -5.98
N LYS A 105 -10.47 -17.66 -5.15
CA LYS A 105 -10.24 -19.08 -4.89
C LYS A 105 -10.39 -19.92 -6.16
N ASP A 106 -11.43 -19.65 -6.94
CA ASP A 106 -11.71 -20.36 -8.19
C ASP A 106 -10.57 -20.13 -9.19
N LEU A 107 -10.11 -18.89 -9.37
CA LEU A 107 -8.98 -18.57 -10.24
C LEU A 107 -7.69 -19.27 -9.80
N ASN A 108 -7.33 -19.24 -8.51
CA ASN A 108 -6.15 -19.95 -8.02
C ASN A 108 -6.23 -21.45 -8.33
N GLN A 109 -7.40 -22.07 -8.12
CA GLN A 109 -7.60 -23.49 -8.43
C GLN A 109 -7.46 -23.77 -9.93
N GLU A 110 -8.08 -22.98 -10.79
CA GLU A 110 -8.04 -23.11 -12.26
C GLU A 110 -6.62 -22.86 -12.81
N LEU A 111 -5.82 -22.01 -12.16
CA LEU A 111 -4.42 -21.73 -12.50
C LEU A 111 -3.44 -22.84 -12.09
N GLY A 112 -3.92 -23.87 -11.35
CA GLY A 112 -3.10 -24.99 -10.88
C GLY A 112 -2.73 -24.93 -9.40
N GLY A 113 -3.42 -24.10 -8.63
CA GLY A 113 -3.22 -23.90 -7.19
C GLY A 113 -2.35 -22.72 -6.82
N ASP A 114 -2.32 -22.40 -5.53
CA ASP A 114 -1.68 -21.19 -4.98
C ASP A 114 -0.20 -21.08 -5.37
N ALA A 115 0.55 -22.18 -5.30
CA ALA A 115 1.97 -22.18 -5.66
C ALA A 115 2.22 -21.85 -7.13
N GLU A 116 1.38 -22.37 -8.03
CA GLU A 116 1.50 -22.09 -9.46
C GLU A 116 1.06 -20.65 -9.79
N THR A 117 0.04 -20.16 -9.11
CA THR A 117 -0.39 -18.76 -9.25
C THR A 117 0.72 -17.80 -8.79
N ALA A 118 1.27 -18.03 -7.59
CA ALA A 118 2.38 -17.22 -7.08
C ALA A 118 3.59 -17.26 -8.03
N ARG A 119 3.90 -18.43 -8.62
CA ARG A 119 4.98 -18.57 -9.60
C ARG A 119 4.72 -17.72 -10.87
N LYS A 120 3.46 -17.61 -11.32
CA LYS A 120 3.09 -16.89 -12.56
C LYS A 120 3.06 -15.38 -12.40
N VAL A 121 2.57 -14.88 -11.25
CA VAL A 121 2.29 -13.44 -11.05
C VAL A 121 2.85 -12.88 -9.74
N GLY A 122 3.74 -13.61 -9.06
CA GLY A 122 4.38 -13.17 -7.81
C GLY A 122 3.51 -13.29 -6.56
N SER A 123 2.21 -13.56 -6.70
CA SER A 123 1.26 -13.53 -5.58
C SER A 123 0.19 -14.58 -5.73
N VAL A 124 -0.34 -15.09 -4.62
CA VAL A 124 -1.61 -15.81 -4.58
C VAL A 124 -2.74 -14.79 -4.69
N LEU A 125 -3.71 -15.03 -5.57
CA LEU A 125 -4.83 -14.10 -5.77
C LEU A 125 -5.74 -14.11 -4.54
N VAL A 126 -6.15 -12.91 -4.13
CA VAL A 126 -7.16 -12.68 -3.09
C VAL A 126 -8.21 -11.71 -3.62
N ALA A 127 -9.26 -11.42 -2.85
CA ALA A 127 -10.37 -10.56 -3.28
C ALA A 127 -9.93 -9.19 -3.81
N SER A 128 -8.84 -8.62 -3.27
CA SER A 128 -8.37 -7.29 -3.66
C SER A 128 -7.85 -7.20 -5.09
N PHE A 129 -7.32 -8.28 -5.68
CA PHE A 129 -6.73 -8.24 -7.03
C PHE A 129 -7.76 -7.96 -8.12
N THR A 130 -7.35 -7.21 -9.14
CA THR A 130 -8.20 -6.86 -10.30
C THR A 130 -8.70 -8.10 -11.04
N ALA A 131 -7.85 -9.13 -11.22
CA ALA A 131 -8.24 -10.40 -11.82
C ALA A 131 -9.43 -11.05 -11.09
N SER A 132 -9.42 -11.03 -9.75
CA SER A 132 -10.50 -11.58 -8.94
C SER A 132 -11.81 -10.80 -9.12
N LYS A 133 -11.72 -9.47 -9.27
CA LYS A 133 -12.88 -8.62 -9.52
C LYS A 133 -13.44 -8.80 -10.93
N LEU A 134 -12.58 -8.97 -11.94
CA LEU A 134 -13.00 -9.29 -13.31
C LEU A 134 -13.69 -10.66 -13.38
N ARG A 135 -13.21 -11.65 -12.63
CA ARG A 135 -13.87 -12.96 -12.54
C ARG A 135 -15.23 -12.84 -11.85
N TRP A 136 -15.31 -12.07 -10.77
CA TRP A 136 -16.58 -11.78 -10.12
C TRP A 136 -17.55 -11.07 -11.08
N LEU A 137 -17.06 -10.10 -11.87
CA LEU A 137 -17.85 -9.41 -12.90
C LEU A 137 -18.41 -10.41 -13.93
N ALA A 138 -17.58 -11.32 -14.43
CA ALA A 138 -18.00 -12.34 -15.39
C ALA A 138 -19.05 -13.30 -14.81
N ASP A 139 -18.94 -13.63 -13.51
CA ASP A 139 -19.83 -14.56 -12.83
C ASP A 139 -21.18 -13.94 -12.45
N HIS A 140 -21.23 -12.63 -12.12
CA HIS A 140 -22.40 -11.99 -11.55
C HIS A 140 -23.01 -10.89 -12.45
N GLU A 141 -22.24 -10.32 -13.35
CA GLU A 141 -22.65 -9.25 -14.28
C GLU A 141 -22.16 -9.58 -15.72
N PRO A 142 -22.56 -10.73 -16.31
CA PRO A 142 -22.02 -11.20 -17.59
C PRO A 142 -22.24 -10.19 -18.74
N ASP A 143 -23.33 -9.44 -18.74
CA ASP A 143 -23.59 -8.41 -19.74
C ASP A 143 -22.58 -7.26 -19.64
N ASN A 144 -22.16 -6.89 -18.43
CA ASN A 144 -21.08 -5.93 -18.21
C ASN A 144 -19.73 -6.49 -18.61
N ALA A 145 -19.45 -7.76 -18.26
CA ALA A 145 -18.19 -8.42 -18.61
C ALA A 145 -17.95 -8.47 -20.12
N THR A 146 -18.99 -8.76 -20.91
CA THR A 146 -18.89 -8.81 -22.39
C THR A 146 -18.66 -7.43 -23.03
N ARG A 147 -18.93 -6.34 -22.32
CA ARG A 147 -18.71 -4.96 -22.80
C ARG A 147 -17.30 -4.45 -22.49
N VAL A 148 -16.52 -5.15 -21.67
CA VAL A 148 -15.18 -4.71 -21.29
C VAL A 148 -14.29 -4.67 -22.53
N ALA A 149 -13.83 -3.48 -22.89
CA ALA A 149 -12.88 -3.24 -23.97
C ALA A 149 -11.49 -2.82 -23.44
N ALA A 150 -11.45 -2.20 -22.27
CA ALA A 150 -10.20 -1.87 -21.58
C ALA A 150 -10.35 -2.00 -20.06
N VAL A 151 -9.23 -2.29 -19.39
CA VAL A 151 -9.14 -2.31 -17.92
C VAL A 151 -7.98 -1.44 -17.48
N ALA A 152 -8.26 -0.53 -16.54
CA ALA A 152 -7.27 0.36 -15.95
C ALA A 152 -7.34 0.30 -14.41
N LEU A 153 -6.24 0.66 -13.76
CA LEU A 153 -6.19 0.90 -12.32
C LEU A 153 -6.46 2.39 -12.02
N PRO A 154 -6.69 2.79 -10.77
CA PRO A 154 -7.03 4.17 -10.44
C PRO A 154 -6.03 5.21 -10.95
N HIS A 155 -4.71 4.96 -10.79
CA HIS A 155 -3.70 5.92 -11.24
C HIS A 155 -3.56 5.95 -12.77
N ASP A 156 -3.73 4.80 -13.47
CA ASP A 156 -3.74 4.71 -14.93
C ASP A 156 -4.88 5.55 -15.50
N TRP A 157 -6.08 5.34 -14.93
CA TRP A 157 -7.29 6.01 -15.37
C TRP A 157 -7.23 7.52 -15.14
N LEU A 158 -6.72 7.98 -13.97
CA LEU A 158 -6.51 9.40 -13.69
C LEU A 158 -5.49 10.02 -14.64
N SER A 159 -4.37 9.34 -14.90
CA SER A 159 -3.36 9.77 -15.85
C SER A 159 -3.93 9.88 -17.27
N TRP A 160 -4.82 8.95 -17.64
CA TRP A 160 -5.52 8.96 -18.92
C TRP A 160 -6.55 10.10 -19.00
N GLN A 161 -7.28 10.40 -17.90
CA GLN A 161 -8.20 11.54 -17.86
C GLN A 161 -7.48 12.88 -18.08
N LEU A 162 -6.30 13.07 -17.51
CA LEU A 162 -5.46 14.26 -17.74
C LEU A 162 -5.06 14.42 -19.22
N GLN A 163 -5.09 13.34 -20.01
CA GLN A 163 -4.83 13.32 -21.46
C GLN A 163 -6.11 13.44 -22.30
N GLY A 164 -7.25 13.66 -21.67
CA GLY A 164 -8.56 13.82 -22.32
C GLY A 164 -9.44 12.58 -22.34
N GLY A 165 -8.98 11.43 -21.83
CA GLY A 165 -9.80 10.26 -21.52
C GLY A 165 -10.56 9.62 -22.69
N LYS A 166 -10.00 9.56 -23.91
CA LYS A 166 -10.71 9.08 -25.11
C LYS A 166 -10.00 8.01 -25.90
N ASP A 167 -8.69 8.05 -25.94
CA ASP A 167 -7.86 7.22 -26.79
C ASP A 167 -7.13 6.19 -25.92
N PHE A 168 -7.42 4.90 -26.11
CA PHE A 168 -6.81 3.83 -25.34
C PHE A 168 -5.30 3.69 -25.60
N GLU A 169 -4.78 4.12 -26.75
CA GLU A 169 -3.34 4.15 -27.03
C GLU A 169 -2.57 5.04 -26.05
N LYS A 170 -3.28 5.97 -25.37
CA LYS A 170 -2.74 6.84 -24.34
C LYS A 170 -2.82 6.25 -22.94
N LEU A 171 -3.49 5.12 -22.73
CA LEU A 171 -3.47 4.41 -21.46
C LEU A 171 -2.06 3.90 -21.17
N PHE A 172 -1.55 4.24 -20.01
CA PHE A 172 -0.28 3.72 -19.51
C PHE A 172 -0.33 3.46 -18.03
N THR A 173 0.57 2.63 -17.56
CA THR A 173 0.78 2.27 -16.17
C THR A 173 2.26 2.06 -15.91
N ASP A 174 2.63 1.83 -14.66
CA ASP A 174 3.96 1.39 -14.27
C ASP A 174 3.96 -0.09 -13.83
N ARG A 175 5.16 -0.64 -13.59
CA ARG A 175 5.30 -2.02 -13.14
C ARG A 175 4.71 -2.27 -11.75
N SER A 176 4.80 -1.28 -10.85
CA SER A 176 4.39 -1.45 -9.46
C SER A 176 2.87 -1.61 -9.36
N ASP A 177 2.12 -0.77 -10.05
CA ASP A 177 0.66 -0.85 -10.05
C ASP A 177 0.17 -2.03 -10.89
N ALA A 178 0.75 -2.26 -12.08
CA ALA A 178 0.45 -3.42 -12.91
C ALA A 178 0.59 -4.75 -12.15
N SER A 179 1.58 -4.87 -11.25
CA SER A 179 1.76 -6.07 -10.42
C SER A 179 0.61 -6.34 -9.45
N GLY A 180 -0.20 -5.32 -9.15
CA GLY A 180 -1.43 -5.43 -8.36
C GLY A 180 -2.64 -5.96 -9.13
N THR A 181 -2.54 -6.18 -10.43
CA THR A 181 -3.66 -6.66 -11.26
C THR A 181 -3.96 -8.15 -11.06
N GLY A 182 -2.94 -8.97 -10.79
CA GLY A 182 -3.03 -10.43 -10.75
C GLY A 182 -2.98 -11.09 -12.14
N TYR A 183 -2.79 -10.32 -13.20
CA TYR A 183 -2.50 -10.80 -14.56
C TYR A 183 -1.25 -10.11 -15.16
N PHE A 184 -0.34 -9.68 -14.31
CA PHE A 184 0.98 -9.16 -14.70
C PHE A 184 2.07 -9.93 -13.95
N ASP A 185 3.11 -10.33 -14.67
CA ASP A 185 4.27 -11.00 -14.09
C ASP A 185 5.37 -9.97 -13.77
N PRO A 186 5.62 -9.65 -12.50
CA PRO A 186 6.61 -8.65 -12.12
C PRO A 186 8.05 -9.07 -12.47
N THR A 187 8.30 -10.38 -12.65
CA THR A 187 9.63 -10.91 -12.98
C THR A 187 9.98 -10.64 -14.44
N THR A 188 9.04 -10.88 -15.34
CA THR A 188 9.25 -10.71 -16.80
C THR A 188 8.79 -9.35 -17.30
N SER A 189 8.03 -8.61 -16.48
CA SER A 189 7.37 -7.33 -16.85
C SER A 189 6.41 -7.46 -18.03
N HIS A 190 5.69 -8.58 -18.10
CA HIS A 190 4.70 -8.83 -19.15
C HIS A 190 3.34 -9.18 -18.57
N TYR A 191 2.29 -8.78 -19.30
CA TYR A 191 0.94 -9.21 -19.01
C TYR A 191 0.75 -10.69 -19.34
N ARG A 192 -0.04 -11.36 -18.53
CA ARG A 192 -0.45 -12.75 -18.64
C ARG A 192 -1.89 -12.78 -19.15
N TYR A 193 -2.06 -12.59 -20.47
CA TYR A 193 -3.39 -12.53 -21.10
C TYR A 193 -4.21 -13.79 -20.85
N GLU A 194 -3.56 -14.95 -20.71
CA GLU A 194 -4.26 -16.19 -20.36
C GLU A 194 -4.98 -16.12 -19.00
N ILE A 195 -4.45 -15.33 -18.04
CA ILE A 195 -5.11 -15.11 -16.73
C ILE A 195 -6.24 -14.10 -16.88
N LEU A 196 -6.06 -13.05 -17.66
CA LEU A 196 -7.09 -12.06 -17.95
C LEU A 196 -8.30 -12.71 -18.63
N ASN A 197 -8.06 -13.52 -19.66
CA ASN A 197 -9.10 -14.23 -20.41
C ASN A 197 -9.83 -15.25 -19.53
N LEU A 198 -9.09 -15.98 -18.68
CA LEU A 198 -9.67 -16.88 -17.68
C LEU A 198 -10.57 -16.12 -16.69
N ALA A 199 -10.14 -14.96 -16.24
CA ALA A 199 -10.92 -14.10 -15.33
C ALA A 199 -12.21 -13.61 -15.98
N LEU A 200 -12.15 -13.09 -17.21
CA LEU A 200 -13.32 -12.60 -17.94
C LEU A 200 -14.19 -13.70 -18.57
N LYS A 201 -13.71 -14.96 -18.59
CA LYS A 201 -14.38 -16.12 -19.24
C LYS A 201 -14.64 -15.92 -20.74
N HIS A 202 -13.83 -15.13 -21.42
CA HIS A 202 -13.84 -14.96 -22.86
C HIS A 202 -12.47 -14.58 -23.39
N ASP A 203 -12.25 -14.78 -24.71
CA ASP A 203 -10.98 -14.52 -25.41
C ASP A 203 -11.04 -13.23 -26.25
N SER A 204 -11.85 -12.25 -25.85
CA SER A 204 -11.90 -10.96 -26.52
C SER A 204 -10.59 -10.20 -26.32
N GLU A 205 -10.20 -9.42 -27.30
CA GLU A 205 -9.06 -8.53 -27.18
C GLU A 205 -9.40 -7.38 -26.24
N ILE A 206 -8.70 -7.33 -25.08
CA ILE A 206 -8.86 -6.31 -24.05
C ILE A 206 -7.64 -5.42 -24.07
N TYR A 207 -7.86 -4.11 -24.17
CA TYR A 207 -6.78 -3.14 -24.08
C TYR A 207 -6.28 -3.03 -22.64
N LEU A 208 -4.97 -3.21 -22.44
CA LEU A 208 -4.29 -3.02 -21.17
C LEU A 208 -3.31 -1.85 -21.27
N PRO A 209 -3.15 -1.06 -20.21
CA PRO A 209 -2.25 0.08 -20.18
C PRO A 209 -0.82 -0.30 -20.53
N ARG A 210 -0.15 0.49 -21.35
CA ARG A 210 1.26 0.31 -21.74
C ARG A 210 2.16 0.51 -20.52
N ILE A 211 3.07 -0.42 -20.26
CA ILE A 211 4.05 -0.30 -19.16
C ILE A 211 5.09 0.78 -19.50
N VAL A 212 5.24 1.73 -18.60
CA VAL A 212 6.20 2.84 -18.72
C VAL A 212 7.38 2.60 -17.77
N ALA A 213 8.58 2.88 -18.25
CA ALA A 213 9.79 2.77 -17.43
C ALA A 213 9.81 3.82 -16.30
N PRO A 214 10.48 3.53 -15.16
CA PRO A 214 10.46 4.39 -13.97
C PRO A 214 10.82 5.88 -14.20
N ALA A 215 11.78 6.15 -15.06
CA ALA A 215 12.27 7.51 -15.38
C ALA A 215 11.73 8.03 -16.72
N ALA A 216 10.60 7.52 -17.20
CA ALA A 216 10.05 7.92 -18.50
C ALA A 216 8.70 8.64 -18.35
N PHE A 217 8.34 9.39 -19.37
CA PHE A 217 7.00 9.95 -19.49
C PHE A 217 6.07 8.98 -20.21
N GLY A 218 4.86 8.81 -19.66
CA GLY A 218 3.80 7.99 -20.26
C GLY A 218 2.93 8.77 -21.24
N GLY A 219 2.81 10.08 -21.03
CA GLY A 219 1.95 10.94 -21.86
C GLY A 219 2.11 12.41 -21.52
N THR A 220 1.12 13.19 -21.92
CA THR A 220 1.10 14.66 -21.72
C THR A 220 -0.34 15.11 -21.46
N THR A 221 -0.53 15.99 -20.47
CA THR A 221 -1.85 16.57 -20.18
C THR A 221 -2.37 17.38 -21.39
N LEU A 222 -3.65 17.73 -21.36
CA LEU A 222 -4.23 18.59 -22.39
C LEU A 222 -3.54 19.96 -22.51
N ASP A 223 -2.98 20.46 -21.40
CA ASP A 223 -2.24 21.72 -21.33
C ASP A 223 -0.75 21.57 -21.62
N GLY A 224 -0.28 20.40 -22.03
CA GLY A 224 1.10 20.17 -22.45
C GLY A 224 2.08 19.79 -21.33
N ILE A 225 1.63 19.50 -20.11
CA ILE A 225 2.49 19.07 -19.00
C ILE A 225 2.82 17.59 -19.15
N PRO A 226 4.10 17.16 -19.21
CA PRO A 226 4.49 15.77 -19.27
C PRO A 226 4.02 14.99 -18.03
N ILE A 227 3.49 13.77 -18.22
CA ILE A 227 3.03 12.88 -17.16
C ILE A 227 4.03 11.72 -17.05
N ALA A 228 4.68 11.57 -15.90
CA ALA A 228 5.61 10.48 -15.63
C ALA A 228 4.86 9.17 -15.30
N ALA A 229 5.59 8.06 -15.21
CA ALA A 229 5.05 6.71 -15.14
C ALA A 229 3.97 6.50 -14.05
N GLY A 230 4.08 7.18 -12.89
CA GLY A 230 3.21 6.93 -11.74
C GLY A 230 3.67 5.71 -10.92
N ALA A 231 2.88 5.34 -9.92
CA ALA A 231 3.15 4.16 -9.10
C ALA A 231 1.93 3.75 -8.27
N GLY A 232 1.87 2.47 -7.87
CA GLY A 232 1.01 2.05 -6.76
C GLY A 232 1.44 2.75 -5.44
N ASP A 233 0.50 2.94 -4.52
CA ASP A 233 0.70 3.74 -3.30
C ASP A 233 1.91 3.31 -2.45
N ASN A 234 2.07 2.00 -2.20
CA ASN A 234 3.19 1.50 -1.38
C ASN A 234 4.54 1.67 -2.10
N ALA A 235 4.58 1.52 -3.43
CA ALA A 235 5.77 1.76 -4.23
C ALA A 235 6.11 3.26 -4.30
N GLY A 236 5.09 4.11 -4.44
CA GLY A 236 5.21 5.56 -4.32
C GLY A 236 5.76 5.98 -2.96
N ALA A 237 5.22 5.41 -1.87
CA ALA A 237 5.73 5.67 -0.52
C ALA A 237 7.20 5.24 -0.34
N ALA A 238 7.59 4.06 -0.84
CA ALA A 238 8.98 3.60 -0.82
C ALA A 238 9.90 4.56 -1.58
N LEU A 239 9.48 5.01 -2.76
CA LEU A 239 10.22 5.99 -3.55
C LEU A 239 10.32 7.33 -2.79
N GLY A 240 9.22 7.84 -2.21
CA GLY A 240 9.20 9.08 -1.42
C GLY A 240 10.13 9.04 -0.20
N LEU A 241 10.20 7.91 0.46
CA LEU A 241 11.10 7.66 1.59
C LEU A 241 12.57 7.44 1.19
N ASN A 242 12.89 7.42 -0.08
CA ASN A 242 14.22 7.04 -0.57
C ASN A 242 14.67 5.67 -0.06
N ALA A 243 13.75 4.72 0.00
CA ALA A 243 14.01 3.38 0.50
C ALA A 243 15.01 2.64 -0.41
N GLN A 244 15.95 1.96 0.22
CA GLN A 244 17.02 1.20 -0.44
C GLN A 244 16.78 -0.31 -0.26
N PRO A 245 17.40 -1.16 -1.07
CA PRO A 245 17.32 -2.61 -0.88
C PRO A 245 17.67 -3.02 0.55
N GLY A 246 16.75 -3.76 1.20
CA GLY A 246 16.86 -4.15 2.59
C GLY A 246 16.28 -3.14 3.60
N ASP A 247 15.73 -2.02 3.17
CA ASP A 247 14.88 -1.20 4.02
C ASP A 247 13.49 -1.81 4.09
N VAL A 248 13.03 -2.06 5.30
CA VAL A 248 11.67 -2.51 5.56
C VAL A 248 10.86 -1.33 6.10
N ILE A 249 9.80 -1.00 5.39
CA ILE A 249 8.85 0.03 5.79
C ILE A 249 7.69 -0.66 6.52
N VAL A 250 7.46 -0.25 7.76
CA VAL A 250 6.33 -0.70 8.58
C VAL A 250 5.37 0.46 8.72
N SER A 251 4.22 0.37 8.07
CA SER A 251 3.21 1.41 8.07
C SER A 251 2.10 1.09 9.05
N LEU A 252 1.84 2.02 9.97
CA LEU A 252 0.85 1.95 11.03
C LEU A 252 -0.31 2.92 10.73
N GLY A 253 -1.11 2.56 9.73
CA GLY A 253 -2.39 3.18 9.43
C GLY A 253 -3.54 2.48 10.16
N THR A 254 -4.78 2.60 9.68
CA THR A 254 -5.95 1.86 10.16
C THR A 254 -5.67 0.35 10.15
N SER A 255 -5.19 -0.17 9.03
CA SER A 255 -4.52 -1.46 8.88
C SER A 255 -2.99 -1.27 8.84
N GLY A 256 -2.25 -2.36 9.00
CA GLY A 256 -0.79 -2.37 8.94
C GLY A 256 -0.26 -2.94 7.64
N THR A 257 0.86 -2.42 7.16
CA THR A 257 1.63 -3.07 6.10
C THR A 257 3.10 -3.15 6.48
N ALA A 258 3.75 -4.22 6.04
CA ALA A 258 5.21 -4.32 6.03
C ALA A 258 5.66 -4.61 4.60
N PHE A 259 6.51 -3.77 4.04
CA PHE A 259 7.03 -3.95 2.68
C PHE A 259 8.49 -3.52 2.59
N SER A 260 9.19 -4.04 1.59
CA SER A 260 10.62 -3.80 1.46
C SER A 260 11.01 -3.64 0.00
N VAL A 261 11.96 -2.76 -0.28
CA VAL A 261 12.63 -2.76 -1.59
C VAL A 261 13.57 -3.96 -1.65
N SER A 262 13.41 -4.79 -2.69
CA SER A 262 14.20 -6.02 -2.90
C SER A 262 14.79 -6.07 -4.31
N ASN A 263 16.01 -6.61 -4.42
CA ASN A 263 16.61 -6.89 -5.72
C ASN A 263 16.13 -8.20 -6.33
N THR A 264 15.43 -9.03 -5.56
CA THR A 264 14.94 -10.36 -5.98
C THR A 264 13.43 -10.44 -5.84
N PRO A 265 12.72 -11.05 -6.81
CA PRO A 265 11.29 -11.30 -6.69
C PRO A 265 10.97 -12.30 -5.57
N THR A 266 9.74 -12.27 -5.09
CA THR A 266 9.19 -13.27 -4.17
C THR A 266 8.02 -14.00 -4.82
N HIS A 267 7.82 -15.28 -4.46
CA HIS A 267 6.76 -16.15 -4.99
C HIS A 267 6.20 -17.01 -3.85
N ASP A 268 5.57 -16.37 -2.88
CA ASP A 268 5.11 -17.04 -1.66
C ASP A 268 3.87 -17.90 -1.91
N ALA A 269 4.04 -19.20 -1.96
CA ALA A 269 2.97 -20.16 -2.12
C ALA A 269 1.98 -20.22 -0.93
N ALA A 270 2.38 -19.72 0.24
CA ALA A 270 1.50 -19.60 1.40
C ALA A 270 0.57 -18.38 1.32
N GLY A 271 0.81 -17.47 0.35
CA GLY A 271 -0.01 -16.28 0.12
C GLY A 271 0.09 -15.21 1.21
N LEU A 272 1.09 -15.28 2.09
CA LEU A 272 1.32 -14.28 3.13
C LEU A 272 2.02 -13.03 2.57
N VAL A 273 2.94 -13.23 1.61
CA VAL A 273 3.71 -12.17 0.97
C VAL A 273 3.24 -11.98 -0.48
N ALA A 274 2.81 -10.79 -0.81
CA ALA A 274 2.56 -10.39 -2.19
C ALA A 274 3.88 -9.93 -2.84
N GLY A 275 4.21 -10.51 -4.01
CA GLY A 275 5.46 -10.25 -4.73
C GLY A 275 5.31 -9.15 -5.77
N PHE A 276 5.06 -7.92 -5.33
CA PHE A 276 4.90 -6.78 -6.23
C PHE A 276 6.22 -6.28 -6.81
N ALA A 277 6.15 -5.51 -7.88
CA ALA A 277 7.24 -4.67 -8.36
C ALA A 277 7.27 -3.34 -7.61
N ASP A 278 8.44 -2.68 -7.58
CA ASP A 278 8.59 -1.33 -7.05
C ASP A 278 8.58 -0.27 -8.17
N ALA A 279 8.63 1.00 -7.79
CA ALA A 279 8.65 2.14 -8.72
C ALA A 279 10.04 2.43 -9.35
N THR A 280 11.07 1.62 -9.05
CA THR A 280 12.45 1.88 -9.52
C THR A 280 13.00 0.80 -10.46
N GLY A 281 12.19 -0.22 -10.77
CA GLY A 281 12.62 -1.37 -11.59
C GLY A 281 13.05 -2.59 -10.77
N ARG A 282 12.88 -2.55 -9.44
CA ARG A 282 13.10 -3.64 -8.50
C ARG A 282 11.79 -4.29 -8.08
N TYR A 283 11.75 -4.88 -6.88
CA TYR A 283 10.59 -5.57 -6.33
C TYR A 283 10.19 -4.97 -4.98
N LEU A 284 8.92 -5.14 -4.63
CA LEU A 284 8.32 -4.65 -3.41
C LEU A 284 7.51 -5.76 -2.73
N PRO A 285 8.15 -6.82 -2.19
CA PRO A 285 7.43 -7.79 -1.39
C PRO A 285 6.70 -7.11 -0.25
N LEU A 286 5.42 -7.44 -0.08
CA LEU A 286 4.51 -6.75 0.82
C LEU A 286 3.63 -7.73 1.60
N VAL A 287 3.43 -7.44 2.88
CA VAL A 287 2.51 -8.13 3.78
C VAL A 287 1.51 -7.13 4.34
N CYS A 288 0.23 -7.47 4.33
CA CYS A 288 -0.84 -6.68 4.96
C CYS A 288 -1.34 -7.34 6.24
N THR A 289 -1.64 -6.53 7.27
CA THR A 289 -2.39 -6.92 8.46
C THR A 289 -3.63 -6.06 8.59
N LEU A 290 -4.70 -6.55 9.21
CA LEU A 290 -5.93 -5.78 9.40
C LEU A 290 -5.89 -4.94 10.68
N ASN A 291 -5.16 -5.39 11.70
CA ASN A 291 -5.21 -4.84 13.05
C ASN A 291 -3.96 -4.02 13.38
N ALA A 292 -3.99 -2.71 13.08
CA ALA A 292 -2.92 -1.79 13.43
C ALA A 292 -3.42 -0.63 14.32
N ALA A 293 -3.45 0.61 13.86
CA ALA A 293 -3.79 1.76 14.71
C ALA A 293 -5.17 1.66 15.39
N ARG A 294 -6.12 0.92 14.80
CA ARG A 294 -7.42 0.62 15.44
C ARG A 294 -7.29 -0.03 16.82
N ILE A 295 -6.20 -0.73 17.09
CA ILE A 295 -5.93 -1.34 18.40
C ILE A 295 -5.68 -0.25 19.45
N LEU A 296 -5.09 0.90 19.06
CA LEU A 296 -4.94 2.05 19.95
C LEU A 296 -6.30 2.69 20.27
N ASP A 297 -7.20 2.79 19.27
CA ASP A 297 -8.57 3.26 19.49
C ASP A 297 -9.33 2.33 20.43
N ALA A 298 -9.19 1.01 20.23
CA ALA A 298 -9.79 0.02 21.10
C ALA A 298 -9.24 0.09 22.54
N ALA A 299 -7.92 0.29 22.69
CA ALA A 299 -7.30 0.50 24.01
C ALA A 299 -7.86 1.74 24.70
N GLY A 300 -7.98 2.85 23.96
CA GLY A 300 -8.59 4.08 24.46
C GLY A 300 -10.02 3.86 24.94
N LYS A 301 -10.85 3.16 24.16
CA LYS A 301 -12.24 2.82 24.53
C LYS A 301 -12.32 1.93 25.78
N ILE A 302 -11.50 0.88 25.83
CA ILE A 302 -11.49 -0.06 26.98
C ILE A 302 -11.08 0.64 28.28
N LEU A 303 -10.07 1.51 28.19
CA LEU A 303 -9.46 2.15 29.35
C LEU A 303 -10.11 3.51 29.72
N GLY A 304 -10.98 4.06 28.85
CA GLY A 304 -11.53 5.41 29.01
C GLY A 304 -10.45 6.49 28.89
N LYS A 305 -9.46 6.32 28.01
CA LYS A 305 -8.25 7.12 27.88
C LYS A 305 -8.05 7.60 26.44
N ASN A 306 -7.36 8.73 26.26
CA ASN A 306 -6.87 9.14 24.95
C ASN A 306 -5.54 8.42 24.59
N HIS A 307 -5.05 8.59 23.36
CA HIS A 307 -3.86 7.90 22.87
C HIS A 307 -2.58 8.24 23.66
N ASP A 308 -2.44 9.47 24.15
CA ASP A 308 -1.27 9.89 24.93
C ASP A 308 -1.29 9.22 26.33
N GLU A 309 -2.44 9.21 26.98
CA GLU A 309 -2.63 8.54 28.27
C GLU A 309 -2.43 7.01 28.15
N VAL A 310 -2.88 6.39 27.04
CA VAL A 310 -2.62 4.96 26.76
C VAL A 310 -1.12 4.73 26.59
N ALA A 311 -0.39 5.64 25.90
CA ALA A 311 1.04 5.56 25.75
C ALA A 311 1.79 5.64 27.10
N GLU A 312 1.42 6.60 27.95
CA GLU A 312 2.00 6.75 29.29
C GLU A 312 1.78 5.49 30.15
N LEU A 313 0.56 4.95 30.15
CA LEU A 313 0.23 3.70 30.84
C LEU A 313 1.10 2.54 30.31
N ALA A 314 1.18 2.36 29.01
CA ALA A 314 1.96 1.29 28.40
C ALA A 314 3.46 1.39 28.69
N LEU A 315 4.02 2.61 28.76
CA LEU A 315 5.41 2.85 29.12
C LEU A 315 5.70 2.64 30.60
N SER A 316 4.70 2.80 31.47
CA SER A 316 4.83 2.54 32.91
C SER A 316 4.85 1.05 33.26
N ALA A 317 4.34 0.19 32.35
CA ALA A 317 4.34 -1.26 32.56
C ALA A 317 5.62 -1.91 32.06
N SER A 318 5.97 -3.04 32.65
CA SER A 318 7.11 -3.86 32.20
C SER A 318 6.83 -4.52 30.84
N ALA A 319 7.89 -4.77 30.08
CA ALA A 319 7.79 -5.55 28.83
C ALA A 319 7.16 -6.93 29.09
N GLY A 320 6.21 -7.31 28.23
CA GLY A 320 5.43 -8.53 28.39
C GLY A 320 4.26 -8.39 29.34
N ALA A 321 3.90 -7.15 29.78
CA ALA A 321 2.70 -6.81 30.52
C ALA A 321 2.41 -7.79 31.69
N ASN A 322 3.43 -8.15 32.47
CA ASN A 322 3.38 -9.14 33.54
C ASN A 322 2.71 -10.47 33.13
N GLY A 323 2.92 -10.89 31.88
CA GLY A 323 2.40 -12.15 31.33
C GLY A 323 1.07 -12.04 30.59
N LEU A 324 0.46 -10.86 30.54
CA LEU A 324 -0.73 -10.61 29.72
C LEU A 324 -0.32 -10.46 28.24
N THR A 325 -0.93 -11.25 27.35
CA THR A 325 -0.65 -11.23 25.92
C THR A 325 -1.94 -11.01 25.14
N LEU A 326 -1.92 -10.11 24.16
CA LEU A 326 -3.02 -9.91 23.24
C LEU A 326 -2.71 -10.49 21.86
N LEU A 327 -3.63 -11.29 21.34
CA LEU A 327 -3.75 -11.56 19.91
C LEU A 327 -4.80 -10.59 19.34
N PRO A 328 -4.44 -9.61 18.52
CA PRO A 328 -5.30 -8.44 18.24
C PRO A 328 -6.24 -8.62 17.05
N TYR A 329 -6.76 -9.80 16.78
CA TYR A 329 -7.58 -10.10 15.60
C TYR A 329 -9.04 -9.63 15.76
N PHE A 330 -9.23 -8.33 16.05
CA PHE A 330 -10.54 -7.77 16.39
C PHE A 330 -11.53 -7.71 15.23
N GLU A 331 -11.05 -7.75 13.99
CA GLU A 331 -11.85 -7.79 12.76
C GLU A 331 -11.36 -8.91 11.82
N GLY A 332 -11.05 -10.06 12.41
CA GLY A 332 -10.29 -11.08 11.70
C GLY A 332 -8.85 -10.68 11.48
N GLU A 333 -8.10 -11.45 10.70
CA GLU A 333 -6.74 -11.09 10.29
C GLU A 333 -6.47 -11.63 8.87
N ARG A 334 -5.65 -10.89 8.12
CA ARG A 334 -5.21 -11.27 6.77
C ARG A 334 -3.90 -12.06 6.80
N THR A 335 -3.01 -11.70 7.70
CA THR A 335 -1.71 -12.35 7.86
C THR A 335 -1.46 -12.68 9.33
N PRO A 336 -1.65 -13.96 9.72
CA PRO A 336 -2.13 -15.10 8.93
C PRO A 336 -3.58 -14.93 8.45
N ASN A 337 -3.99 -15.69 7.40
CA ASN A 337 -5.34 -15.62 6.86
C ASN A 337 -6.36 -16.29 7.80
N ARG A 338 -6.96 -15.47 8.67
CA ARG A 338 -7.97 -15.83 9.68
C ARG A 338 -9.11 -14.81 9.66
N PRO A 339 -9.93 -14.77 8.61
CA PRO A 339 -10.93 -13.72 8.41
C PRO A 339 -12.02 -13.69 9.50
N ASP A 340 -12.29 -14.84 10.14
CA ASP A 340 -13.34 -14.96 11.14
C ASP A 340 -12.80 -14.96 12.59
N ALA A 341 -11.48 -14.79 12.77
CA ALA A 341 -10.87 -14.75 14.10
C ALA A 341 -11.30 -13.52 14.90
N THR A 342 -11.30 -13.67 16.22
CA THR A 342 -11.55 -12.58 17.17
C THR A 342 -10.35 -12.36 18.08
N GLY A 343 -10.27 -11.17 18.71
CA GLY A 343 -9.18 -10.84 19.60
C GLY A 343 -9.17 -11.71 20.87
N VAL A 344 -7.98 -12.10 21.33
CA VAL A 344 -7.79 -12.95 22.50
C VAL A 344 -6.82 -12.33 23.49
N PHE A 345 -7.25 -12.07 24.74
CA PHE A 345 -6.37 -11.85 25.86
C PHE A 345 -6.05 -13.18 26.56
N ALA A 346 -4.77 -13.47 26.71
CA ALA A 346 -4.29 -14.67 27.42
C ALA A 346 -3.37 -14.28 28.58
N GLY A 347 -3.34 -15.12 29.63
CA GLY A 347 -2.48 -14.91 30.79
C GLY A 347 -2.98 -13.88 31.80
N MET A 348 -4.24 -13.42 31.69
CA MET A 348 -4.82 -12.46 32.63
C MET A 348 -4.98 -13.10 34.02
N ASN A 349 -4.58 -12.34 35.05
CA ASN A 349 -4.72 -12.69 36.44
C ASN A 349 -4.88 -11.42 37.29
N LEU A 350 -5.10 -11.55 38.62
CA LEU A 350 -5.35 -10.39 39.51
C LEU A 350 -4.18 -9.38 39.56
N ASN A 351 -2.96 -9.79 39.24
CA ASN A 351 -1.79 -8.90 39.34
C ASN A 351 -1.61 -8.05 38.10
N ASN A 352 -2.06 -8.53 36.90
CA ASN A 352 -1.91 -7.86 35.63
C ASN A 352 -3.23 -7.34 35.02
N SER A 353 -4.33 -7.41 35.79
CA SER A 353 -5.64 -6.84 35.41
C SER A 353 -5.75 -5.35 35.75
N ASN A 354 -4.72 -4.58 35.46
CA ASN A 354 -4.64 -3.15 35.69
C ASN A 354 -4.45 -2.36 34.36
N PRO A 355 -4.78 -1.05 34.37
CA PRO A 355 -4.73 -0.25 33.12
C PRO A 355 -3.36 -0.23 32.41
N ALA A 356 -2.26 -0.24 33.17
CA ALA A 356 -0.92 -0.17 32.61
C ALA A 356 -0.55 -1.46 31.83
N ASP A 357 -0.80 -2.62 32.43
CA ASP A 357 -0.53 -3.91 31.77
C ASP A 357 -1.47 -4.15 30.59
N ILE A 358 -2.74 -3.72 30.67
CA ILE A 358 -3.68 -3.80 29.55
C ILE A 358 -3.20 -2.90 28.39
N ALA A 359 -2.85 -1.64 28.65
CA ALA A 359 -2.32 -0.73 27.62
C ALA A 359 -1.06 -1.29 26.97
N ARG A 360 -0.15 -1.85 27.76
CA ARG A 360 1.08 -2.48 27.29
C ARG A 360 0.81 -3.67 26.40
N ALA A 361 -0.04 -4.61 26.83
CA ALA A 361 -0.40 -5.78 26.07
C ALA A 361 -1.08 -5.43 24.73
N MET A 362 -1.91 -4.37 24.71
CA MET A 362 -2.56 -3.90 23.49
C MET A 362 -1.54 -3.39 22.44
N ILE A 363 -0.58 -2.56 22.86
CA ILE A 363 0.46 -2.05 21.96
C ILE A 363 1.42 -3.19 21.55
N GLU A 364 1.83 -4.04 22.46
CA GLU A 364 2.70 -5.19 22.15
C GLU A 364 2.02 -6.15 21.17
N GLY A 365 0.74 -6.49 21.38
CA GLY A 365 -0.02 -7.37 20.49
C GLY A 365 -0.12 -6.81 19.06
N MET A 366 -0.47 -5.53 18.94
CA MET A 366 -0.51 -4.82 17.65
C MET A 366 0.83 -4.90 16.94
N LEU A 367 1.92 -4.59 17.62
CA LEU A 367 3.27 -4.57 17.03
C LEU A 367 3.79 -5.98 16.76
N CYS A 368 3.44 -6.98 17.57
CA CYS A 368 3.80 -8.37 17.30
C CYS A 368 3.22 -8.88 15.97
N GLY A 369 2.01 -8.47 15.59
CA GLY A 369 1.47 -8.76 14.27
C GLY A 369 2.34 -8.22 13.13
N LEU A 370 2.93 -7.04 13.31
CA LEU A 370 3.85 -6.46 12.33
C LEU A 370 5.26 -7.09 12.37
N VAL A 371 5.73 -7.53 13.53
CA VAL A 371 6.95 -8.34 13.63
C VAL A 371 6.77 -9.67 12.89
N ASP A 372 5.60 -10.28 13.00
CA ASP A 372 5.23 -11.50 12.28
C ASP A 372 5.21 -11.27 10.76
N ALA A 373 4.63 -10.14 10.32
CA ALA A 373 4.65 -9.71 8.93
C ALA A 373 6.07 -9.53 8.37
N VAL A 374 6.97 -8.89 9.14
CA VAL A 374 8.39 -8.78 8.77
C VAL A 374 9.08 -10.15 8.75
N GLY A 375 8.70 -11.05 9.67
CA GLY A 375 9.15 -12.45 9.67
C GLY A 375 8.75 -13.19 8.39
N ALA A 376 7.55 -12.96 7.86
CA ALA A 376 7.11 -13.51 6.59
C ALA A 376 7.95 -13.00 5.42
N LEU A 377 8.30 -11.70 5.39
CA LEU A 377 9.23 -11.16 4.38
C LEU A 377 10.61 -11.85 4.45
N VAL A 378 11.14 -12.01 5.66
CA VAL A 378 12.45 -12.68 5.88
C VAL A 378 12.40 -14.13 5.40
N SER A 379 11.30 -14.86 5.61
CA SER A 379 11.14 -16.24 5.14
C SER A 379 11.19 -16.36 3.60
N GLN A 380 10.88 -15.28 2.89
CA GLN A 380 11.01 -15.17 1.43
C GLN A 380 12.40 -14.65 0.97
N GLY A 381 13.36 -14.57 1.88
CA GLY A 381 14.74 -14.15 1.58
C GLY A 381 14.95 -12.62 1.54
N VAL A 382 13.96 -11.84 2.00
CA VAL A 382 14.10 -10.38 2.07
C VAL A 382 15.09 -10.01 3.18
N ALA A 383 16.10 -9.21 2.83
CA ALA A 383 17.04 -8.66 3.81
C ALA A 383 16.37 -7.58 4.67
N VAL A 384 16.73 -7.50 5.94
CA VAL A 384 16.26 -6.43 6.85
C VAL A 384 17.49 -5.67 7.36
N ASN A 385 17.84 -4.58 6.71
CA ASN A 385 18.94 -3.71 7.10
C ASN A 385 18.49 -2.60 8.04
N ARG A 386 17.37 -1.92 7.69
CA ARG A 386 16.75 -0.85 8.47
C ARG A 386 15.24 -1.07 8.56
N ILE A 387 14.63 -0.56 9.63
CA ILE A 387 13.18 -0.50 9.77
C ILE A 387 12.76 0.96 9.83
N LEU A 388 11.93 1.37 8.86
CA LEU A 388 11.30 2.68 8.81
C LEU A 388 9.87 2.52 9.32
N LEU A 389 9.54 3.22 10.40
CA LEU A 389 8.21 3.20 10.99
C LEU A 389 7.45 4.46 10.56
N ILE A 390 6.34 4.28 9.85
CA ILE A 390 5.51 5.37 9.30
C ILE A 390 4.04 5.22 9.67
N GLY A 391 3.24 6.20 9.30
CA GLY A 391 1.80 6.23 9.61
C GLY A 391 1.48 7.01 10.88
N GLY A 392 0.20 7.23 11.13
CA GLY A 392 -0.25 8.09 12.23
C GLY A 392 0.20 7.60 13.61
N ALA A 393 0.16 6.29 13.84
CA ALA A 393 0.53 5.69 15.11
C ALA A 393 2.06 5.66 15.37
N ALA A 394 2.89 5.83 14.35
CA ALA A 394 4.35 5.91 14.51
C ALA A 394 4.81 7.11 15.34
N LYS A 395 3.99 8.16 15.42
CA LYS A 395 4.26 9.35 16.23
C LYS A 395 4.10 9.10 17.75
N ASN A 396 3.40 8.04 18.14
CA ASN A 396 3.18 7.68 19.53
C ASN A 396 4.49 7.15 20.13
N PRO A 397 5.01 7.76 21.23
CA PRO A 397 6.31 7.39 21.80
C PRO A 397 6.35 5.96 22.34
N ALA A 398 5.23 5.44 22.85
CA ALA A 398 5.16 4.06 23.31
C ALA A 398 5.25 3.09 22.12
N VAL A 399 4.56 3.38 21.02
CA VAL A 399 4.62 2.57 19.80
C VAL A 399 6.06 2.51 19.28
N ALA A 400 6.74 3.65 19.17
CA ALA A 400 8.11 3.71 18.67
C ALA A 400 9.10 2.92 19.55
N GLN A 401 9.03 3.12 20.88
CA GLN A 401 9.92 2.44 21.82
C GLN A 401 9.66 0.93 21.89
N ILE A 402 8.39 0.52 21.94
CA ILE A 402 8.01 -0.89 21.99
C ILE A 402 8.34 -1.58 20.67
N ALA A 403 8.13 -0.91 19.53
CA ALA A 403 8.51 -1.44 18.21
C ALA A 403 10.01 -1.75 18.16
N SER A 404 10.86 -0.80 18.58
CA SER A 404 12.32 -1.04 18.61
C SER A 404 12.68 -2.23 19.50
N ALA A 405 12.04 -2.37 20.65
CA ALA A 405 12.28 -3.51 21.57
C ALA A 405 11.84 -4.86 20.96
N LEU A 406 10.72 -4.90 20.26
CA LEU A 406 10.17 -6.12 19.64
C LEU A 406 10.94 -6.51 18.39
N PHE A 407 11.30 -5.55 17.51
CA PHE A 407 12.17 -5.82 16.36
C PHE A 407 13.60 -6.14 16.77
N GLY A 408 13.99 -5.84 18.01
CA GLY A 408 15.36 -6.05 18.52
C GLY A 408 16.41 -5.23 17.80
N ARG A 409 16.04 -4.08 17.25
CA ARG A 409 16.91 -3.16 16.50
C ARG A 409 16.40 -1.73 16.53
N GLU A 410 17.26 -0.80 16.13
CA GLU A 410 16.88 0.59 15.94
C GLU A 410 15.74 0.71 14.93
N VAL A 411 14.71 1.52 15.23
CA VAL A 411 13.71 1.94 14.28
C VAL A 411 13.90 3.40 13.92
N LEU A 412 13.65 3.71 12.67
CA LEU A 412 13.77 5.03 12.08
C LEU A 412 12.37 5.60 11.84
N ILE A 413 12.11 6.80 12.32
CA ILE A 413 10.83 7.50 12.10
C ILE A 413 11.13 8.71 11.24
N PRO A 414 10.83 8.66 9.92
CA PRO A 414 10.99 9.79 9.04
C PRO A 414 10.06 10.96 9.46
N PRO A 415 10.41 12.21 9.11
CA PRO A 415 9.50 13.33 9.29
C PRO A 415 8.14 13.04 8.66
N ALA A 416 7.07 13.51 9.30
CA ALA A 416 5.72 13.33 8.75
C ALA A 416 5.61 14.03 7.39
N GLY A 417 5.11 13.32 6.40
CA GLY A 417 4.96 13.81 5.02
C GLY A 417 3.91 13.00 4.25
N GLU A 418 3.63 13.45 3.06
CA GLU A 418 2.73 12.76 2.12
C GLU A 418 3.57 11.84 1.22
N TYR A 419 4.11 10.76 1.79
CA TYR A 419 5.16 9.95 1.17
C TYR A 419 4.81 9.44 -0.23
N VAL A 420 3.54 9.11 -0.49
CA VAL A 420 3.08 8.67 -1.82
C VAL A 420 3.15 9.81 -2.84
N ALA A 421 2.58 10.97 -2.50
CA ALA A 421 2.63 12.16 -3.34
C ALA A 421 4.08 12.67 -3.51
N ASP A 422 4.89 12.59 -2.46
CA ASP A 422 6.32 12.94 -2.49
C ASP A 422 7.10 11.99 -3.43
N GLY A 423 6.77 10.70 -3.41
CA GLY A 423 7.33 9.71 -4.32
C GLY A 423 6.94 9.97 -5.77
N ALA A 424 5.68 10.28 -6.02
CA ALA A 424 5.20 10.66 -7.34
C ALA A 424 5.89 11.95 -7.85
N ALA A 425 5.99 13.00 -7.02
CA ALA A 425 6.73 14.22 -7.36
C ALA A 425 8.21 13.94 -7.66
N ARG A 426 8.82 13.05 -6.87
CA ARG A 426 10.21 12.63 -7.06
C ARG A 426 10.40 11.87 -8.37
N GLN A 427 9.43 11.04 -8.76
CA GLN A 427 9.44 10.34 -10.04
C GLN A 427 9.29 11.32 -11.22
N ALA A 428 8.41 12.32 -11.11
CA ALA A 428 8.30 13.38 -12.11
C ALA A 428 9.62 14.16 -12.27
N ALA A 429 10.30 14.46 -11.15
CA ALA A 429 11.62 15.09 -11.15
C ALA A 429 12.69 14.17 -11.77
N TRP A 430 12.60 12.86 -11.53
CA TRP A 430 13.51 11.88 -12.13
C TRP A 430 13.36 11.82 -13.64
N ALA A 431 12.13 11.75 -14.16
CA ALA A 431 11.87 11.76 -15.59
C ALA A 431 12.35 13.03 -16.28
N LEU A 432 12.43 14.19 -15.58
CA LEU A 432 12.97 15.44 -16.09
C LEU A 432 14.50 15.51 -16.08
N SER A 433 15.17 14.69 -15.28
CA SER A 433 16.59 14.88 -14.94
C SER A 433 17.58 14.17 -15.83
N GLU A 434 17.15 13.25 -16.73
CA GLU A 434 18.00 12.37 -17.53
C GLU A 434 18.99 11.52 -16.68
N ASN A 435 18.85 11.50 -15.34
CA ASN A 435 19.69 10.71 -14.45
C ASN A 435 19.26 9.24 -14.44
N THR A 436 20.21 8.36 -14.15
CA THR A 436 19.94 6.90 -13.99
C THR A 436 19.16 6.58 -12.72
N GLU A 437 19.24 7.45 -11.71
CA GLU A 437 18.59 7.27 -10.42
C GLU A 437 17.74 8.50 -10.06
N ALA A 438 16.68 8.27 -9.27
CA ALA A 438 15.82 9.33 -8.79
C ALA A 438 16.60 10.34 -7.90
N PRO A 439 16.32 11.65 -8.00
CA PRO A 439 17.00 12.65 -7.20
C PRO A 439 16.83 12.38 -5.70
N ILE A 440 17.88 12.59 -4.92
CA ILE A 440 17.81 12.43 -3.47
C ILE A 440 17.37 13.77 -2.87
N TRP A 441 16.21 13.76 -2.21
CA TRP A 441 15.67 14.89 -1.49
C TRP A 441 15.83 14.72 0.02
N ASN A 442 16.09 15.82 0.72
CA ASN A 442 16.17 15.82 2.17
C ASN A 442 14.87 16.37 2.77
N PHE A 443 14.10 15.52 3.38
CA PHE A 443 12.83 15.89 4.03
C PHE A 443 12.98 16.27 5.51
N GLY A 444 14.18 16.32 6.04
CA GLY A 444 14.46 16.69 7.42
C GLY A 444 15.10 15.56 8.25
N GLU A 445 15.16 15.79 9.55
CA GLU A 445 15.82 14.87 10.48
C GLU A 445 14.96 13.63 10.76
N VAL A 446 15.58 12.45 10.64
CA VAL A 446 14.97 11.17 10.95
C VAL A 446 15.16 10.89 12.45
N GLN A 447 14.07 10.72 13.18
CA GLN A 447 14.12 10.30 14.58
C GLN A 447 14.60 8.85 14.66
N ARG A 448 15.56 8.57 15.55
CA ARG A 448 16.11 7.24 15.81
C ARG A 448 15.69 6.77 17.19
N VAL A 449 15.08 5.59 17.26
CA VAL A 449 14.64 5.01 18.53
C VAL A 449 15.32 3.65 18.71
N ASN A 450 16.05 3.51 19.81
CA ASN A 450 16.74 2.27 20.17
C ASN A 450 16.37 1.85 21.58
N ALA A 451 15.80 0.67 21.73
CA ALA A 451 15.39 0.12 23.00
C ALA A 451 15.96 -1.29 23.23
N LYS A 452 16.05 -1.69 24.49
CA LYS A 452 16.52 -3.04 24.82
C LYS A 452 15.56 -4.08 24.25
N ALA A 453 16.09 -5.04 23.50
CA ALA A 453 15.32 -6.11 22.88
C ALA A 453 14.52 -6.96 23.90
N THR A 454 13.30 -7.32 23.51
CA THR A 454 12.37 -8.10 24.34
C THR A 454 11.82 -9.34 23.58
N PRO A 455 12.67 -10.26 23.11
CA PRO A 455 12.26 -11.36 22.24
C PRO A 455 11.26 -12.32 22.89
N ALA A 456 11.25 -12.41 24.24
CA ALA A 456 10.29 -13.25 24.97
C ALA A 456 8.84 -12.80 24.81
N VAL A 457 8.60 -11.52 24.50
CA VAL A 457 7.24 -10.98 24.27
C VAL A 457 6.69 -11.55 22.96
N PHE A 458 7.49 -11.47 21.90
CA PHE A 458 7.08 -12.01 20.60
C PHE A 458 6.96 -13.54 20.63
N ALA A 459 7.82 -14.26 21.34
CA ALA A 459 7.70 -15.70 21.50
C ALA A 459 6.37 -16.13 22.14
N LYS A 460 5.91 -15.39 23.18
CA LYS A 460 4.59 -15.65 23.78
C LYS A 460 3.43 -15.33 22.84
N TYR A 461 3.54 -14.25 22.05
CA TYR A 461 2.56 -13.94 21.02
C TYR A 461 2.46 -15.06 19.99
N GLN A 462 3.59 -15.59 19.49
CA GLN A 462 3.61 -16.71 18.56
C GLN A 462 2.97 -17.97 19.15
N GLU A 463 3.30 -18.31 20.42
CA GLU A 463 2.68 -19.43 21.13
C GLU A 463 1.14 -19.27 21.19
N LEU A 464 0.66 -18.07 21.51
CA LEU A 464 -0.78 -17.80 21.55
C LEU A 464 -1.42 -17.89 20.17
N ARG A 465 -0.78 -17.29 19.15
CA ARG A 465 -1.22 -17.35 17.74
C ARG A 465 -1.37 -18.80 17.28
N ASP A 466 -0.36 -19.63 17.52
CA ASP A 466 -0.34 -21.02 17.06
C ASP A 466 -1.36 -21.88 17.82
N ARG A 467 -1.49 -21.65 19.12
CA ARG A 467 -2.47 -22.37 19.96
C ARG A 467 -3.93 -22.05 19.63
N THR A 468 -4.18 -20.87 19.05
CA THR A 468 -5.52 -20.41 18.67
C THR A 468 -5.84 -20.62 17.19
N THR A 469 -5.05 -21.41 16.47
CA THR A 469 -5.22 -21.63 15.03
C THR A 469 -6.61 -22.15 14.67
N ASP A 470 -7.16 -23.04 15.51
CA ASP A 470 -8.46 -23.69 15.31
C ASP A 470 -9.62 -22.96 16.03
N TRP A 471 -9.36 -21.78 16.58
CA TRP A 471 -10.41 -20.97 17.20
C TRP A 471 -11.08 -20.09 16.16
N ASN A 472 -12.38 -20.27 15.96
CA ASN A 472 -13.22 -19.45 15.10
C ASN A 472 -13.89 -18.33 15.85
#